data_a2a8465982e44398a842880b2fddbc71
#
_entry.id   a2a8465982e44398a842880b2fddbc71
#
_cell.length_a   1.000
_cell.length_b   1.000
_cell.length_c   1.000
_cell.angle_alpha   90.00
_cell.angle_beta   90.00
_cell.angle_gamma   90.00
#
_symmetry.space_group_name_H-M   'P 1'
#
loop_
_entity.id
_entity.type
_entity.pdbx_description
1 polymer ?
#
loop_
_entity_poly.entity_id
_entity_poly.type
_entity_poly.pdbx_seq_one_letter_code
_entity_poly.pdbx_strand_id
1 'polypeptide(L)'
;DPSIAQGPDGTFHLVWTTQWMGSKGFGYAHSKDLINWSAQIEIPVMQDAETNNVWAPEIMYDDDEKVFVIIWSSMIAPEDYTEADKLGKNGAHRMWYTTTRDFRRFTPARRYYDPGFNSIDGFLLKRAKNDYVLISKDNRKPGFSNLFCSFSSSLHGPFVTADNAPVGTTPSVTFGREYSEGPCAIKVGDEWLIYFDQYRPTQEFGAVKTRDFKTFTPINDKISVPAAHKHGTIIKVSRDVLDNLLRHAGIRPKKR
;
A
#
# COMPACT_ATOMS: atom_id res chain seq x y z
N ASP A 1 -3.76 8.86 -3.36
CA ASP A 1 -3.39 7.52 -2.88
C ASP A 1 -3.19 7.59 -1.36
N PRO A 2 -4.29 7.60 -0.55
CA PRO A 2 -4.19 7.70 0.90
C PRO A 2 -4.02 6.32 1.54
N SER A 3 -3.24 6.26 2.65
CA SER A 3 -3.15 5.11 3.51
C SER A 3 -3.22 5.49 4.98
N ILE A 4 -3.91 4.69 5.80
CA ILE A 4 -4.15 4.94 7.22
C ILE A 4 -3.73 3.74 8.05
N ALA A 5 -2.98 3.98 9.13
CA ALA A 5 -2.76 3.01 10.19
C ALA A 5 -3.14 3.59 11.56
N GLN A 6 -3.62 2.74 12.46
CA GLN A 6 -3.83 3.13 13.85
C GLN A 6 -2.65 2.72 14.72
N GLY A 7 -2.13 3.66 15.49
CA GLY A 7 -1.07 3.41 16.45
C GLY A 7 -1.57 2.77 17.76
N PRO A 8 -0.64 2.29 18.60
CA PRO A 8 -0.99 1.63 19.87
C PRO A 8 -1.66 2.59 20.88
N ASP A 9 -1.49 3.89 20.71
CA ASP A 9 -2.14 4.94 21.53
C ASP A 9 -3.53 5.33 21.00
N GLY A 10 -4.03 4.63 19.97
CA GLY A 10 -5.31 4.88 19.31
C GLY A 10 -5.29 6.02 18.29
N THR A 11 -4.15 6.67 18.04
CA THR A 11 -4.05 7.72 17.01
C THR A 11 -4.08 7.09 15.61
N PHE A 12 -4.88 7.65 14.74
CA PHE A 12 -4.88 7.34 13.32
C PHE A 12 -3.88 8.25 12.60
N HIS A 13 -3.01 7.65 11.82
CA HIS A 13 -1.99 8.32 11.02
C HIS A 13 -2.31 8.13 9.55
N LEU A 14 -2.44 9.22 8.82
CA LEU A 14 -2.76 9.27 7.41
C LEU A 14 -1.54 9.75 6.63
N VAL A 15 -1.17 9.03 5.59
CA VAL A 15 -0.16 9.41 4.60
C VAL A 15 -0.79 9.43 3.20
N TRP A 16 -0.26 10.27 2.29
CA TRP A 16 -0.78 10.35 0.91
C TRP A 16 0.23 10.93 -0.07
N THR A 17 0.05 10.65 -1.35
CA THR A 17 0.77 11.29 -2.46
C THR A 17 0.43 12.77 -2.53
N THR A 18 1.41 13.66 -2.41
CA THR A 18 1.17 15.11 -2.44
C THR A 18 0.99 15.65 -3.84
N GLN A 19 1.72 15.11 -4.81
CA GLN A 19 1.62 15.50 -6.22
C GLN A 19 2.17 14.42 -7.15
N TRP A 20 1.77 14.47 -8.42
CA TRP A 20 2.17 13.48 -9.42
C TRP A 20 3.69 13.47 -9.65
N MET A 21 4.29 14.62 -9.87
CA MET A 21 5.74 14.76 -10.11
C MET A 21 6.28 15.96 -9.33
N GLY A 22 7.56 15.90 -8.99
CA GLY A 22 8.25 17.00 -8.29
C GLY A 22 8.25 16.90 -6.77
N SER A 23 7.45 16.00 -6.16
CA SER A 23 7.49 15.81 -4.72
C SER A 23 8.70 14.97 -4.29
N LYS A 24 9.31 15.40 -3.20
CA LYS A 24 10.39 14.71 -2.47
C LYS A 24 9.89 14.10 -1.14
N GLY A 25 8.60 14.16 -0.90
CA GLY A 25 7.98 13.72 0.35
C GLY A 25 6.56 13.23 0.16
N PHE A 26 5.98 12.77 1.23
CA PHE A 26 4.57 12.39 1.31
C PHE A 26 3.82 13.31 2.28
N GLY A 27 2.53 13.47 2.06
CA GLY A 27 1.65 14.19 2.97
C GLY A 27 1.38 13.39 4.24
N TYR A 28 1.21 14.09 5.36
CA TYR A 28 0.91 13.47 6.65
C TYR A 28 -0.07 14.31 7.46
N ALA A 29 -1.00 13.64 8.10
CA ALA A 29 -1.88 14.16 9.15
C ALA A 29 -2.22 13.07 10.15
N HIS A 30 -2.72 13.43 11.32
CA HIS A 30 -3.19 12.47 12.32
C HIS A 30 -4.52 12.90 12.93
N SER A 31 -5.25 11.92 13.48
CA SER A 31 -6.54 12.12 14.12
C SER A 31 -6.74 11.11 15.26
N LYS A 32 -7.56 11.47 16.24
CA LYS A 32 -8.03 10.54 17.28
C LYS A 32 -9.41 9.93 16.97
N ASP A 33 -10.12 10.49 16.01
CA ASP A 33 -11.53 10.17 15.77
C ASP A 33 -11.92 10.03 14.29
N LEU A 34 -10.95 10.24 13.36
CA LEU A 34 -11.15 10.27 11.91
C LEU A 34 -12.04 11.43 11.41
N ILE A 35 -12.41 12.36 12.30
CA ILE A 35 -13.22 13.55 11.99
C ILE A 35 -12.36 14.81 12.10
N ASN A 36 -11.69 14.96 13.22
CA ASN A 36 -10.84 16.11 13.51
C ASN A 36 -9.37 15.75 13.20
N TRP A 37 -8.81 16.37 12.18
CA TRP A 37 -7.45 16.10 11.73
C TRP A 37 -6.50 17.23 12.13
N SER A 38 -5.25 16.87 12.39
CA SER A 38 -4.15 17.83 12.57
C SER A 38 -3.95 18.70 11.32
N ALA A 39 -3.13 19.73 11.42
CA ALA A 39 -2.59 20.41 10.25
C ALA A 39 -1.91 19.36 9.32
N GLN A 40 -2.10 19.54 8.02
CA GLN A 40 -1.43 18.74 7.00
C GLN A 40 -0.02 19.26 6.80
N ILE A 41 0.94 18.33 6.80
CA ILE A 41 2.36 18.66 6.54
C ILE A 41 2.92 17.72 5.49
N GLU A 42 3.98 18.11 4.82
CA GLU A 42 4.79 17.23 3.98
C GLU A 42 5.98 16.70 4.77
N ILE A 43 6.22 15.40 4.74
CA ILE A 43 7.39 14.74 5.32
C ILE A 43 8.39 14.49 4.20
N PRO A 44 9.50 15.22 4.16
CA PRO A 44 10.53 15.04 3.12
C PRO A 44 11.33 13.76 3.41
N VAL A 45 11.34 12.83 2.45
CA VAL A 45 12.03 11.53 2.59
C VAL A 45 13.04 11.26 1.50
N MET A 46 12.89 11.87 0.31
CA MET A 46 13.75 11.67 -0.86
C MET A 46 14.46 12.98 -1.22
N GLN A 47 15.28 13.50 -0.32
CA GLN A 47 15.96 14.79 -0.53
C GLN A 47 17.08 14.71 -1.57
N ASP A 48 17.66 13.53 -1.76
CA ASP A 48 18.72 13.31 -2.74
C ASP A 48 18.20 13.33 -4.17
N ALA A 49 18.93 13.94 -5.02
CA ALA A 49 18.50 14.79 -6.12
C ALA A 49 17.70 14.17 -7.27
N GLU A 50 17.78 12.90 -7.54
CA GLU A 50 17.32 12.35 -8.85
C GLU A 50 15.87 11.86 -8.87
N THR A 51 15.30 11.61 -7.71
CA THR A 51 13.89 11.21 -7.58
C THR A 51 12.95 12.38 -7.81
N ASN A 52 11.98 12.19 -8.68
CA ASN A 52 10.98 13.20 -9.02
C ASN A 52 9.58 12.88 -8.51
N ASN A 53 9.41 11.81 -7.72
CA ASN A 53 8.11 11.42 -7.21
C ASN A 53 8.22 10.59 -5.93
N VAL A 54 7.19 10.71 -5.11
CA VAL A 54 6.92 9.85 -3.95
C VAL A 54 5.46 9.43 -4.07
N TRP A 55 5.21 8.22 -4.61
CA TRP A 55 3.87 7.76 -4.97
C TRP A 55 3.35 6.70 -4.02
N ALA A 56 2.05 6.77 -3.79
CA ALA A 56 1.28 5.78 -3.03
C ALA A 56 1.98 5.35 -1.74
N PRO A 57 2.26 6.29 -0.81
CA PRO A 57 2.82 5.92 0.47
C PRO A 57 1.83 5.04 1.22
N GLU A 58 2.30 3.90 1.69
CA GLU A 58 1.56 2.94 2.48
C GLU A 58 2.14 2.87 3.89
N ILE A 59 1.28 2.85 4.91
CA ILE A 59 1.69 2.87 6.30
C ILE A 59 1.20 1.64 7.07
N MET A 60 2.08 0.99 7.81
CA MET A 60 1.76 -0.10 8.73
C MET A 60 2.44 0.12 10.08
N TYR A 61 1.75 -0.20 11.17
CA TYR A 61 2.39 -0.31 12.49
C TYR A 61 2.84 -1.76 12.72
N ASP A 62 4.14 -1.95 12.96
CA ASP A 62 4.69 -3.24 13.38
C ASP A 62 4.75 -3.32 14.90
N ASP A 63 4.01 -4.27 15.45
CA ASP A 63 3.87 -4.46 16.90
C ASP A 63 5.05 -5.22 17.53
N ASP A 64 5.88 -5.91 16.76
CA ASP A 64 7.11 -6.54 17.24
C ASP A 64 8.23 -5.49 17.40
N GLU A 65 8.47 -4.68 16.37
CA GLU A 65 9.53 -3.64 16.39
C GLU A 65 9.07 -2.32 17.02
N LYS A 66 7.78 -2.15 17.28
CA LYS A 66 7.18 -0.94 17.85
C LYS A 66 7.45 0.30 16.99
N VAL A 67 7.35 0.16 15.67
CA VAL A 67 7.55 1.24 14.70
C VAL A 67 6.41 1.30 13.70
N PHE A 68 6.18 2.49 13.16
CA PHE A 68 5.50 2.63 11.90
C PHE A 68 6.52 2.44 10.78
N VAL A 69 6.21 1.61 9.81
CA VAL A 69 6.92 1.52 8.54
C VAL A 69 6.08 2.21 7.49
N ILE A 70 6.70 3.08 6.72
CA ILE A 70 6.07 3.76 5.59
C ILE A 70 6.86 3.38 4.35
N ILE A 71 6.20 2.79 3.37
CA ILE A 71 6.79 2.43 2.09
C ILE A 71 6.16 3.28 0.98
N TRP A 72 6.88 3.54 -0.09
CA TRP A 72 6.38 4.29 -1.25
C TRP A 72 7.14 3.90 -2.50
N SER A 73 6.64 4.31 -3.65
CA SER A 73 7.29 4.10 -4.94
C SER A 73 7.94 5.37 -5.43
N SER A 74 9.23 5.30 -5.80
CA SER A 74 9.98 6.38 -6.42
C SER A 74 10.74 5.90 -7.64
N MET A 75 10.88 6.77 -8.63
CA MET A 75 11.68 6.51 -9.83
C MET A 75 13.15 6.27 -9.44
N ILE A 76 13.78 5.37 -10.17
CA ILE A 76 15.24 5.18 -10.14
C ILE A 76 15.88 5.89 -11.33
N ALA A 77 17.18 6.09 -11.26
CA ALA A 77 17.94 6.70 -12.34
C ALA A 77 17.93 5.81 -13.60
N PRO A 78 17.90 6.38 -14.82
CA PRO A 78 17.84 5.61 -16.05
C PRO A 78 18.99 4.61 -16.25
N GLU A 79 20.17 4.91 -15.71
CA GLU A 79 21.34 4.03 -15.72
C GLU A 79 21.16 2.75 -14.93
N ASP A 80 20.26 2.76 -13.94
CA ASP A 80 19.92 1.60 -13.10
C ASP A 80 18.81 0.72 -13.72
N TYR A 81 18.31 1.05 -14.92
CA TYR A 81 17.24 0.31 -15.57
C TYR A 81 17.71 -1.08 -16.01
N THR A 82 16.95 -2.08 -15.66
CA THR A 82 17.08 -3.43 -16.23
C THR A 82 16.43 -3.50 -17.63
N GLU A 83 16.65 -4.60 -18.37
CA GLU A 83 15.93 -4.84 -19.62
C GLU A 83 14.41 -4.94 -19.41
N ALA A 84 13.98 -5.46 -18.25
CA ALA A 84 12.57 -5.53 -17.90
C ALA A 84 11.95 -4.15 -17.64
N ASP A 85 12.72 -3.20 -17.15
CA ASP A 85 12.26 -1.81 -16.93
C ASP A 85 11.98 -1.09 -18.25
N LYS A 86 12.74 -1.40 -19.29
CA LYS A 86 12.56 -0.82 -20.63
C LYS A 86 11.22 -1.19 -21.29
N LEU A 87 10.52 -2.17 -20.73
CA LEU A 87 9.13 -2.50 -21.09
C LEU A 87 8.12 -1.48 -20.56
N GLY A 88 8.48 -0.64 -19.59
CA GLY A 88 7.63 0.41 -19.03
C GLY A 88 7.57 1.68 -19.89
N LYS A 89 6.51 2.48 -19.74
CA LYS A 89 6.35 3.76 -20.44
C LYS A 89 6.68 4.98 -19.58
N ASN A 90 6.57 4.87 -18.25
CA ASN A 90 6.61 5.99 -17.31
C ASN A 90 7.83 5.92 -16.38
N GLY A 91 8.98 5.53 -16.91
CA GLY A 91 10.17 5.31 -16.10
C GLY A 91 10.12 3.99 -15.35
N ALA A 92 11.11 3.75 -14.51
CA ALA A 92 11.17 2.61 -13.63
C ALA A 92 11.08 3.05 -12.17
N HIS A 93 10.31 2.33 -11.38
CA HIS A 93 10.11 2.59 -9.97
C HIS A 93 10.57 1.41 -9.13
N ARG A 94 11.03 1.73 -7.93
CA ARG A 94 11.29 0.76 -6.86
C ARG A 94 10.60 1.23 -5.59
N MET A 95 10.38 0.31 -4.67
CA MET A 95 9.86 0.68 -3.37
C MET A 95 10.97 1.10 -2.43
N TRP A 96 10.69 2.17 -1.72
CA TRP A 96 11.53 2.74 -0.69
C TRP A 96 10.79 2.70 0.63
N TYR A 97 11.49 2.84 1.75
CA TYR A 97 10.86 2.90 3.05
C TYR A 97 11.62 3.78 4.02
N THR A 98 10.92 4.19 5.04
CA THR A 98 11.41 4.76 6.27
C THR A 98 10.65 4.19 7.46
N THR A 99 11.20 4.32 8.65
CA THR A 99 10.49 3.99 9.88
C THR A 99 10.46 5.18 10.83
N THR A 100 9.42 5.22 11.67
CA THR A 100 9.28 6.22 12.72
C THR A 100 8.54 5.66 13.92
N ARG A 101 8.76 6.22 15.12
CA ARG A 101 7.99 5.93 16.34
C ARG A 101 7.07 7.08 16.75
N ASP A 102 7.33 8.27 16.25
CA ASP A 102 6.73 9.51 16.79
C ASP A 102 6.34 10.53 15.71
N PHE A 103 6.56 10.22 14.43
CA PHE A 103 6.35 11.11 13.27
C PHE A 103 7.11 12.45 13.38
N ARG A 104 8.15 12.49 14.20
CA ARG A 104 9.09 13.61 14.34
C ARG A 104 10.48 13.26 13.84
N ARG A 105 10.88 12.00 14.05
CA ARG A 105 12.15 11.46 13.60
C ARG A 105 11.92 10.27 12.72
N PHE A 106 12.55 10.29 11.57
CA PHE A 106 12.47 9.23 10.56
C PHE A 106 13.85 8.64 10.31
N THR A 107 13.91 7.34 10.06
CA THR A 107 15.16 6.75 9.55
C THR A 107 15.43 7.27 8.15
N PRO A 108 16.71 7.34 7.70
CA PRO A 108 17.00 7.66 6.31
C PRO A 108 16.27 6.69 5.36
N ALA A 109 15.74 7.22 4.25
CA ALA A 109 15.10 6.43 3.22
C ALA A 109 16.07 5.38 2.66
N ARG A 110 15.57 4.17 2.48
CA ARG A 110 16.32 3.05 1.90
C ARG A 110 15.46 2.31 0.90
N ARG A 111 16.11 1.66 -0.06
CA ARG A 111 15.40 0.76 -0.96
C ARG A 111 14.82 -0.40 -0.16
N TYR A 112 13.52 -0.61 -0.31
CA TYR A 112 12.77 -1.63 0.42
C TYR A 112 12.61 -2.90 -0.40
N TYR A 113 12.22 -2.73 -1.66
CA TYR A 113 11.93 -3.85 -2.54
C TYR A 113 12.31 -3.52 -3.97
N ASP A 114 13.02 -4.44 -4.59
CA ASP A 114 13.41 -4.39 -5.98
C ASP A 114 13.15 -5.75 -6.65
N PRO A 115 12.06 -5.89 -7.40
CA PRO A 115 11.78 -7.13 -8.12
C PRO A 115 12.59 -7.30 -9.40
N GLY A 116 13.47 -6.34 -9.76
CA GLY A 116 14.20 -6.32 -11.02
C GLY A 116 13.38 -5.76 -12.19
N PHE A 117 12.21 -5.18 -11.93
CA PHE A 117 11.35 -4.53 -12.92
C PHE A 117 10.52 -3.41 -12.29
N ASN A 118 9.92 -2.57 -13.14
CA ASN A 118 9.10 -1.44 -12.72
C ASN A 118 7.90 -1.91 -11.88
N SER A 119 7.88 -1.56 -10.59
CA SER A 119 6.85 -1.93 -9.64
C SER A 119 6.44 -0.74 -8.78
N ILE A 120 5.13 -0.59 -8.56
CA ILE A 120 4.54 0.49 -7.76
C ILE A 120 3.44 -0.05 -6.83
N ASP A 121 2.81 0.83 -6.06
CA ASP A 121 1.63 0.59 -5.23
C ASP A 121 1.82 -0.61 -4.29
N GLY A 122 2.85 -0.53 -3.45
CA GLY A 122 3.12 -1.56 -2.45
C GLY A 122 2.14 -1.48 -1.28
N PHE A 123 1.55 -2.61 -0.89
CA PHE A 123 0.79 -2.77 0.34
C PHE A 123 1.45 -3.84 1.21
N LEU A 124 1.96 -3.43 2.36
CA LEU A 124 2.64 -4.31 3.30
C LEU A 124 1.66 -4.77 4.39
N LEU A 125 1.63 -6.07 4.66
CA LEU A 125 0.88 -6.63 5.77
C LEU A 125 1.66 -7.69 6.53
N LYS A 126 1.34 -7.84 7.81
CA LYS A 126 1.86 -8.85 8.71
C LYS A 126 0.78 -9.89 8.97
N ARG A 127 1.06 -11.16 8.66
CA ARG A 127 0.13 -12.27 8.91
C ARG A 127 0.30 -12.85 10.31
N ALA A 128 1.55 -12.93 10.76
CA ALA A 128 1.98 -13.41 12.07
C ALA A 128 3.38 -12.85 12.40
N LYS A 129 3.93 -13.22 13.54
CA LYS A 129 5.32 -12.90 13.87
C LYS A 129 6.26 -13.50 12.81
N ASN A 130 7.17 -12.68 12.29
CA ASN A 130 8.10 -13.06 11.23
C ASN A 130 7.41 -13.59 9.96
N ASP A 131 6.25 -13.04 9.61
CA ASP A 131 5.51 -13.49 8.45
C ASP A 131 4.80 -12.29 7.77
N TYR A 132 5.44 -11.78 6.73
CA TYR A 132 5.03 -10.57 6.00
C TYR A 132 4.70 -10.89 4.56
N VAL A 133 3.72 -10.19 4.03
CA VAL A 133 3.36 -10.19 2.61
C VAL A 133 3.41 -8.77 2.08
N LEU A 134 4.06 -8.60 0.95
CA LEU A 134 4.04 -7.38 0.17
C LEU A 134 3.24 -7.64 -1.10
N ILE A 135 2.12 -6.94 -1.24
CA ILE A 135 1.34 -6.93 -2.48
C ILE A 135 1.81 -5.72 -3.28
N SER A 136 2.09 -5.90 -4.56
CA SER A 136 2.62 -4.85 -5.42
C SER A 136 2.01 -4.91 -6.80
N LYS A 137 2.03 -3.79 -7.51
CA LYS A 137 1.65 -3.73 -8.92
C LYS A 137 2.87 -3.92 -9.80
N ASP A 138 2.76 -4.81 -10.77
CA ASP A 138 3.65 -4.84 -11.93
C ASP A 138 3.30 -3.67 -12.85
N ASN A 139 4.18 -2.68 -12.95
CA ASN A 139 3.93 -1.45 -13.70
C ASN A 139 4.58 -1.44 -15.10
N ARG A 140 4.93 -2.60 -15.61
CA ARG A 140 5.41 -2.76 -16.99
C ARG A 140 4.27 -2.50 -18.00
N LYS A 141 4.52 -2.70 -19.29
CA LYS A 141 3.53 -2.50 -20.36
C LYS A 141 2.28 -3.37 -20.20
N PRO A 142 1.21 -3.07 -20.93
CA PRO A 142 0.05 -3.94 -21.06
C PRO A 142 0.43 -5.41 -21.22
N GLY A 143 -0.30 -6.29 -20.55
CA GLY A 143 0.02 -7.71 -20.39
C GLY A 143 0.71 -8.07 -19.07
N PHE A 144 1.25 -7.07 -18.34
CA PHE A 144 1.85 -7.26 -17.02
C PHE A 144 1.12 -6.51 -15.90
N SER A 145 0.37 -5.46 -16.18
CA SER A 145 -0.27 -4.54 -15.21
C SER A 145 -1.27 -5.21 -14.28
N ASN A 146 -0.83 -6.18 -13.52
CA ASN A 146 -1.61 -6.88 -12.48
C ASN A 146 -0.92 -6.78 -11.12
N LEU A 147 -1.55 -7.33 -10.11
CA LEU A 147 -1.02 -7.37 -8.75
C LEU A 147 -0.30 -8.70 -8.50
N PHE A 148 0.73 -8.67 -7.69
CA PHE A 148 1.48 -9.86 -7.30
C PHE A 148 1.89 -9.82 -5.83
N CYS A 149 2.18 -10.98 -5.26
CA CYS A 149 2.60 -11.15 -3.87
C CYS A 149 4.07 -11.55 -3.77
N SER A 150 4.74 -10.97 -2.77
CA SER A 150 6.06 -11.37 -2.33
C SER A 150 6.05 -11.58 -0.81
N PHE A 151 6.93 -12.43 -0.30
CA PHE A 151 6.90 -12.92 1.07
C PHE A 151 8.23 -12.67 1.78
N SER A 152 8.20 -12.41 3.07
CA SER A 152 9.39 -12.25 3.90
C SER A 152 9.15 -12.74 5.32
N SER A 153 10.20 -13.26 5.94
CA SER A 153 10.22 -13.53 7.39
C SER A 153 10.67 -12.32 8.23
N SER A 154 10.95 -11.20 7.60
CA SER A 154 11.41 -9.98 8.26
C SER A 154 10.65 -8.76 7.73
N LEU A 155 10.37 -7.79 8.62
CA LEU A 155 9.83 -6.49 8.26
C LEU A 155 10.65 -5.80 7.16
N HIS A 156 11.97 -5.97 7.19
CA HIS A 156 12.91 -5.28 6.30
C HIS A 156 13.30 -6.09 5.06
N GLY A 157 12.62 -7.22 4.80
CA GLY A 157 12.97 -8.12 3.71
C GLY A 157 14.17 -9.04 4.06
N PRO A 158 14.80 -9.71 3.10
CA PRO A 158 14.42 -9.67 1.69
C PRO A 158 13.06 -10.32 1.41
N PHE A 159 12.41 -9.86 0.34
CA PHE A 159 11.18 -10.47 -0.15
C PHE A 159 11.49 -11.49 -1.24
N VAL A 160 10.78 -12.60 -1.19
CA VAL A 160 10.95 -13.74 -2.11
C VAL A 160 9.60 -14.14 -2.72
N THR A 161 9.65 -14.98 -3.74
CA THR A 161 8.45 -15.60 -4.32
C THR A 161 7.81 -16.62 -3.35
N ALA A 162 6.63 -17.12 -3.70
CA ALA A 162 5.95 -18.16 -2.93
C ALA A 162 6.76 -19.45 -2.77
N ASP A 163 7.73 -19.70 -3.65
CA ASP A 163 8.62 -20.88 -3.64
C ASP A 163 9.99 -20.58 -3.02
N ASN A 164 10.11 -19.48 -2.27
CA ASN A 164 11.35 -18.99 -1.65
C ASN A 164 12.50 -18.70 -2.61
N ALA A 165 12.19 -18.48 -3.88
CA ALA A 165 13.16 -18.03 -4.86
C ALA A 165 13.25 -16.49 -4.86
N PRO A 166 14.38 -15.89 -5.28
CA PRO A 166 14.43 -14.45 -5.54
C PRO A 166 13.32 -14.04 -6.52
N VAL A 167 12.70 -12.89 -6.30
CA VAL A 167 11.73 -12.37 -7.25
C VAL A 167 12.48 -11.98 -8.52
N GLY A 168 12.03 -12.56 -9.62
CA GLY A 168 12.62 -12.32 -10.94
C GLY A 168 11.71 -11.46 -11.82
N THR A 169 11.95 -11.48 -13.10
CA THR A 169 11.18 -10.71 -14.09
C THR A 169 9.73 -11.19 -14.28
N THR A 170 9.37 -12.33 -13.72
CA THR A 170 8.01 -12.88 -13.76
C THR A 170 7.59 -13.29 -12.35
N PRO A 171 6.64 -12.57 -11.71
CA PRO A 171 6.09 -12.96 -10.43
C PRO A 171 5.41 -14.34 -10.49
N SER A 172 5.62 -15.17 -9.48
CA SER A 172 5.06 -16.54 -9.43
C SER A 172 3.58 -16.57 -9.03
N VAL A 173 3.11 -15.54 -8.33
CA VAL A 173 1.73 -15.44 -7.86
C VAL A 173 1.17 -14.09 -8.22
N THR A 174 0.23 -14.07 -9.14
CA THR A 174 -0.46 -12.86 -9.59
C THR A 174 -1.96 -12.99 -9.40
N PHE A 175 -2.65 -11.86 -9.25
CA PHE A 175 -4.11 -11.79 -9.19
C PHE A 175 -4.61 -10.43 -9.71
N GLY A 176 -5.93 -10.27 -9.73
CA GLY A 176 -6.56 -9.16 -10.42
C GLY A 176 -6.59 -9.41 -11.93
N ARG A 177 -6.94 -8.40 -12.66
CA ARG A 177 -6.86 -8.39 -14.13
C ARG A 177 -5.83 -7.34 -14.56
N GLU A 178 -5.52 -7.30 -15.83
CA GLU A 178 -4.73 -6.22 -16.40
C GLU A 178 -5.34 -4.85 -16.00
N TYR A 179 -4.50 -3.89 -15.66
CA TYR A 179 -4.85 -2.57 -15.14
C TYR A 179 -5.42 -2.55 -13.71
N SER A 180 -5.03 -3.52 -12.88
CA SER A 180 -5.27 -3.47 -11.42
C SER A 180 -4.14 -2.71 -10.72
N GLU A 181 -4.49 -1.87 -9.72
CA GLU A 181 -3.55 -1.06 -8.93
C GLU A 181 -4.09 -0.77 -7.52
N GLY A 182 -3.31 -0.10 -6.68
CA GLY A 182 -3.75 0.38 -5.37
C GLY A 182 -4.31 -0.69 -4.45
N PRO A 183 -3.62 -1.81 -4.19
CA PRO A 183 -4.15 -2.86 -3.34
C PRO A 183 -4.24 -2.40 -1.88
N CYS A 184 -5.29 -2.84 -1.18
CA CYS A 184 -5.35 -2.82 0.28
C CYS A 184 -5.99 -4.11 0.78
N ALA A 185 -5.61 -4.57 1.96
CA ALA A 185 -6.09 -5.83 2.50
C ALA A 185 -6.52 -5.74 3.97
N ILE A 186 -7.53 -6.51 4.33
CA ILE A 186 -8.01 -6.63 5.70
C ILE A 186 -8.33 -8.07 6.05
N LYS A 187 -7.96 -8.50 7.25
CA LYS A 187 -8.30 -9.84 7.76
C LYS A 187 -9.70 -9.86 8.37
N VAL A 188 -10.56 -10.74 7.87
CA VAL A 188 -11.92 -10.97 8.37
C VAL A 188 -12.08 -12.47 8.64
N GLY A 189 -12.19 -12.86 9.92
CA GLY A 189 -12.15 -14.26 10.29
C GLY A 189 -10.83 -14.91 9.88
N ASP A 190 -10.90 -16.01 9.13
CA ASP A 190 -9.75 -16.76 8.64
C ASP A 190 -9.31 -16.34 7.23
N GLU A 191 -10.00 -15.39 6.62
CA GLU A 191 -9.75 -14.95 5.25
C GLU A 191 -9.20 -13.52 5.23
N TRP A 192 -8.39 -13.22 4.23
CA TRP A 192 -7.99 -11.88 3.85
C TRP A 192 -8.85 -11.43 2.67
N LEU A 193 -9.43 -10.26 2.80
CA LEU A 193 -10.12 -9.58 1.71
C LEU A 193 -9.16 -8.53 1.15
N ILE A 194 -8.90 -8.59 -0.14
CA ILE A 194 -8.01 -7.66 -0.83
C ILE A 194 -8.84 -6.88 -1.84
N TYR A 195 -8.83 -5.58 -1.70
CA TYR A 195 -9.50 -4.64 -2.60
C TYR A 195 -8.45 -3.91 -3.43
N PHE A 196 -8.80 -3.54 -4.65
CA PHE A 196 -7.90 -2.85 -5.57
C PHE A 196 -8.67 -2.11 -6.65
N ASP A 197 -8.04 -1.10 -7.24
CA ASP A 197 -8.58 -0.40 -8.39
C ASP A 197 -8.43 -1.22 -9.66
N GLN A 198 -9.42 -1.10 -10.54
CA GLN A 198 -9.37 -1.53 -11.92
C GLN A 198 -9.66 -0.31 -12.79
N TYR A 199 -8.62 0.28 -13.37
CA TYR A 199 -8.73 1.60 -14.00
C TYR A 199 -8.98 1.58 -15.52
N ARG A 200 -9.07 0.39 -16.12
CA ARG A 200 -9.43 0.17 -17.52
C ARG A 200 -10.18 -1.15 -17.72
N PRO A 201 -11.10 -1.24 -18.71
CA PRO A 201 -11.63 -0.17 -19.56
C PRO A 201 -12.55 0.79 -18.80
N THR A 202 -13.12 0.35 -17.67
CA THR A 202 -13.93 1.15 -16.75
C THR A 202 -13.22 1.29 -15.43
N GLN A 203 -13.38 2.45 -14.78
CA GLN A 203 -12.87 2.63 -13.42
C GLN A 203 -13.84 2.02 -12.42
N GLU A 204 -13.42 0.98 -11.74
CA GLU A 204 -14.18 0.26 -10.73
C GLU A 204 -13.25 -0.36 -9.68
N PHE A 205 -13.80 -0.82 -8.56
CA PHE A 205 -13.07 -1.63 -7.61
C PHE A 205 -13.22 -3.11 -7.93
N GLY A 206 -12.10 -3.83 -7.84
CA GLY A 206 -12.07 -5.27 -7.76
C GLY A 206 -11.83 -5.75 -6.33
N ALA A 207 -12.22 -6.98 -6.05
CA ALA A 207 -11.87 -7.63 -4.80
C ALA A 207 -11.69 -9.13 -4.97
N VAL A 208 -10.73 -9.64 -4.20
CA VAL A 208 -10.51 -11.08 -4.05
C VAL A 208 -10.41 -11.45 -2.58
N LYS A 209 -10.64 -12.71 -2.26
CA LYS A 209 -10.34 -13.26 -0.95
C LYS A 209 -9.29 -14.36 -1.06
N THR A 210 -8.50 -14.52 0.00
CA THR A 210 -7.46 -15.54 0.11
C THR A 210 -7.24 -15.93 1.57
N ARG A 211 -6.65 -17.11 1.80
CA ARG A 211 -6.15 -17.55 3.11
C ARG A 211 -4.63 -17.65 3.15
N ASP A 212 -4.01 -17.80 1.99
CA ASP A 212 -2.60 -18.17 1.85
C ASP A 212 -1.78 -17.19 1.00
N PHE A 213 -2.43 -16.23 0.33
CA PHE A 213 -1.83 -15.32 -0.66
C PHE A 213 -1.19 -16.06 -1.85
N LYS A 214 -1.65 -17.27 -2.13
CA LYS A 214 -1.25 -18.09 -3.27
C LYS A 214 -2.46 -18.43 -4.15
N THR A 215 -3.63 -18.58 -3.51
CA THR A 215 -4.89 -18.87 -4.18
C THR A 215 -5.90 -17.75 -3.91
N PHE A 216 -6.51 -17.23 -4.97
CA PHE A 216 -7.43 -16.09 -4.87
C PHE A 216 -8.79 -16.43 -5.46
N THR A 217 -9.85 -16.06 -4.74
CA THR A 217 -11.23 -16.18 -5.19
C THR A 217 -11.82 -14.79 -5.41
N PRO A 218 -12.27 -14.44 -6.63
CA PRO A 218 -12.96 -13.16 -6.87
C PRO A 218 -14.23 -13.03 -6.04
N ILE A 219 -14.48 -11.82 -5.54
CA ILE A 219 -15.69 -11.45 -4.77
C ILE A 219 -16.26 -10.10 -5.21
N ASN A 220 -16.07 -9.73 -6.47
CA ASN A 220 -16.52 -8.44 -7.02
C ASN A 220 -18.03 -8.22 -6.86
N ASP A 221 -18.82 -9.29 -6.94
CA ASP A 221 -20.28 -9.29 -6.76
C ASP A 221 -20.72 -9.06 -5.30
N LYS A 222 -19.80 -9.07 -4.37
CA LYS A 222 -20.07 -8.96 -2.92
C LYS A 222 -19.60 -7.64 -2.31
N ILE A 223 -19.02 -6.76 -3.11
CA ILE A 223 -18.55 -5.46 -2.67
C ILE A 223 -19.41 -4.34 -3.22
N SER A 224 -19.43 -3.22 -2.51
CA SER A 224 -20.03 -1.98 -2.96
C SER A 224 -19.11 -0.83 -2.57
N VAL A 225 -18.58 -0.14 -3.56
CA VAL A 225 -17.73 1.03 -3.39
C VAL A 225 -18.38 2.19 -4.15
N PRO A 226 -18.47 3.40 -3.57
CA PRO A 226 -19.03 4.55 -4.28
C PRO A 226 -18.30 4.80 -5.59
N ALA A 227 -19.03 5.30 -6.60
CA ALA A 227 -18.44 5.62 -7.89
C ALA A 227 -17.34 6.69 -7.79
N ALA A 228 -16.41 6.67 -8.72
CA ALA A 228 -15.28 7.59 -8.83
C ALA A 228 -14.26 7.55 -7.67
N HIS A 229 -14.29 6.53 -6.83
CA HIS A 229 -13.23 6.29 -5.86
C HIS A 229 -12.04 5.60 -6.52
N LYS A 230 -10.85 5.98 -6.07
CA LYS A 230 -9.57 5.36 -6.41
C LYS A 230 -8.74 5.24 -5.16
N HIS A 231 -7.96 4.18 -5.07
CA HIS A 231 -7.14 3.83 -3.93
C HIS A 231 -7.90 3.95 -2.60
N GLY A 232 -7.33 3.51 -1.54
CA GLY A 232 -7.91 3.64 -0.22
C GLY A 232 -7.44 2.55 0.72
N THR A 233 -7.73 2.75 2.00
CA THR A 233 -7.39 1.79 3.03
C THR A 233 -8.64 1.37 3.76
N ILE A 234 -8.78 0.08 4.01
CA ILE A 234 -9.84 -0.48 4.84
C ILE A 234 -9.23 -0.83 6.19
N ILE A 235 -9.74 -0.24 7.25
CA ILE A 235 -9.25 -0.44 8.61
C ILE A 235 -10.37 -0.89 9.55
N LYS A 236 -9.99 -1.61 10.59
CA LYS A 236 -10.87 -1.89 11.72
C LYS A 236 -10.87 -0.69 12.66
N VAL A 237 -12.05 -0.30 13.09
CA VAL A 237 -12.20 0.75 14.10
C VAL A 237 -13.06 0.25 15.26
N SER A 238 -12.94 0.88 16.42
CA SER A 238 -13.84 0.60 17.54
C SER A 238 -15.27 1.01 17.19
N ARG A 239 -16.23 0.40 17.88
CA ARG A 239 -17.64 0.74 17.72
C ARG A 239 -17.90 2.23 18.00
N ASP A 240 -17.24 2.80 18.98
CA ASP A 240 -17.41 4.21 19.36
C ASP A 240 -16.93 5.14 18.23
N VAL A 241 -15.80 4.85 17.61
CA VAL A 241 -15.31 5.60 16.43
C VAL A 241 -16.32 5.50 15.29
N LEU A 242 -16.81 4.29 14.98
CA LEU A 242 -17.81 4.10 13.93
C LEU A 242 -19.10 4.87 14.23
N ASP A 243 -19.62 4.80 15.46
CA ASP A 243 -20.85 5.48 15.84
C ASP A 243 -20.70 7.01 15.81
N ASN A 244 -19.50 7.53 16.12
CA ASN A 244 -19.18 8.95 15.96
C ASN A 244 -19.16 9.37 14.50
N LEU A 245 -18.50 8.60 13.63
CA LEU A 245 -18.49 8.85 12.19
C LEU A 245 -19.90 8.84 11.59
N LEU A 246 -20.73 7.87 11.96
CA LEU A 246 -22.11 7.78 11.50
C LEU A 246 -22.91 9.00 11.96
N ARG A 247 -22.81 9.41 13.23
CA ARG A 247 -23.48 10.62 13.75
C ARG A 247 -23.00 11.89 13.02
N HIS A 248 -21.71 12.01 12.79
CA HIS A 248 -21.14 13.13 12.05
C HIS A 248 -21.68 13.21 10.61
N ALA A 249 -21.88 12.05 9.98
CA ALA A 249 -22.51 11.93 8.66
C ALA A 249 -24.06 12.07 8.67
N GLY A 250 -24.68 12.32 9.81
CA GLY A 250 -26.14 12.40 9.93
C GLY A 250 -26.85 11.04 9.89
N ILE A 251 -26.10 9.93 10.01
CA ILE A 251 -26.62 8.57 9.97
C ILE A 251 -26.83 8.07 11.41
N ARG A 252 -28.02 7.56 11.71
CA ARG A 252 -28.29 6.97 13.03
C ARG A 252 -27.57 5.61 13.16
N PRO A 253 -26.70 5.43 14.17
CA PRO A 253 -26.12 4.12 14.45
C PRO A 253 -27.21 3.09 14.73
N LYS A 254 -27.06 1.87 14.20
CA LYS A 254 -27.98 0.77 14.53
C LYS A 254 -27.84 0.44 16.03
N LYS A 255 -28.98 0.37 16.75
CA LYS A 255 -29.04 -0.18 18.12
C LYS A 255 -28.56 -1.64 18.07
N ARG A 256 -27.85 -2.03 19.11
CA ARG A 256 -27.47 -3.43 19.33
C ARG A 256 -28.69 -4.31 19.49
#